data_100c6a75761624d5977194574307f6f6
#
_entry.id   100c6a75761624d5977194574307f6f6
#
_cell.length_a   1.000
_cell.length_b   1.000
_cell.length_c   1.000
_cell.angle_alpha   90.00
_cell.angle_beta   90.00
_cell.angle_gamma   90.00
#
_symmetry.space_group_name_H-M   'P 1'
#
loop_
_entity.id
_entity.type
_entity.pdbx_description
1 polymer ?
#
loop_
_entity_poly.entity_id
_entity_poly.type
_entity_poly.pdbx_seq_one_letter_code
_entity_poly.pdbx_strand_id
1 'polypeptide(L)'
;MEKRKTMDVTIGTNMSKLRKQFNLTQRQICSVVGVNISTYKHYELGDRMVPISVLQDLAKFYKVSTNYFFENMPELSDKESLELSNYAFRVANNTQKFIAIDLKNPTKGLDEIEEKTQARARLRIKNLRLENNKSQKELAKYLEIDLSTYNKYEKGSRKLSNEVVKKLAEYYNVSVSDIVD
;
A
#
# COMPACT_ATOMS: atom_id res chain seq x y z
N MET A 1 5.12 19.39 3.90
CA MET A 1 3.70 18.96 3.97
C MET A 1 3.07 18.75 2.58
N GLU A 2 3.36 19.58 1.61
CA GLU A 2 2.75 19.55 0.26
C GLU A 2 3.07 18.26 -0.54
N LYS A 3 4.32 17.80 -0.59
CA LYS A 3 4.73 16.57 -1.30
C LYS A 3 4.04 15.30 -0.78
N ARG A 4 3.79 15.20 0.54
CA ARG A 4 3.12 14.06 1.16
C ARG A 4 1.65 13.98 0.75
N LYS A 5 0.97 15.13 0.70
CA LYS A 5 -0.41 15.23 0.24
C LYS A 5 -0.54 14.80 -1.23
N THR A 6 0.45 15.14 -2.06
CA THR A 6 0.50 14.76 -3.48
C THR A 6 0.60 13.23 -3.65
N MET A 7 1.41 12.55 -2.83
CA MET A 7 1.58 11.09 -2.89
C MET A 7 0.29 10.35 -2.49
N ASP A 8 -0.34 10.73 -1.38
CA ASP A 8 -1.59 10.10 -0.94
C ASP A 8 -2.70 10.31 -1.97
N VAL A 9 -2.75 11.47 -2.63
CA VAL A 9 -3.66 11.75 -3.75
C VAL A 9 -3.36 10.85 -4.96
N THR A 10 -2.10 10.63 -5.31
CA THR A 10 -1.70 9.73 -6.42
C THR A 10 -2.17 8.30 -6.12
N ILE A 11 -1.87 7.79 -4.93
CA ILE A 11 -2.28 6.45 -4.51
C ILE A 11 -3.81 6.32 -4.56
N GLY A 12 -4.54 7.25 -3.96
CA GLY A 12 -6.00 7.25 -3.95
C GLY A 12 -6.61 7.30 -5.34
N THR A 13 -6.04 8.11 -6.24
CA THR A 13 -6.46 8.21 -7.63
C THR A 13 -6.27 6.88 -8.37
N ASN A 14 -5.12 6.21 -8.19
CA ASN A 14 -4.84 4.92 -8.81
C ASN A 14 -5.75 3.81 -8.27
N MET A 15 -6.04 3.82 -6.96
CA MET A 15 -7.03 2.93 -6.35
C MET A 15 -8.42 3.11 -6.99
N SER A 16 -8.87 4.36 -7.14
CA SER A 16 -10.16 4.69 -7.74
C SER A 16 -10.25 4.31 -9.21
N LYS A 17 -9.18 4.58 -9.99
CA LYS A 17 -9.08 4.19 -11.42
C LYS A 17 -9.20 2.67 -11.56
N LEU A 18 -8.38 1.92 -10.83
CA LEU A 18 -8.35 0.47 -10.89
C LEU A 18 -9.72 -0.13 -10.51
N ARG A 19 -10.32 0.33 -9.42
CA ARG A 19 -11.65 -0.11 -9.02
C ARG A 19 -12.71 0.13 -10.11
N LYS A 20 -12.72 1.33 -10.71
CA LYS A 20 -13.67 1.67 -11.79
C LYS A 20 -13.44 0.86 -13.05
N GLN A 21 -12.18 0.62 -13.43
CA GLN A 21 -11.80 -0.21 -14.57
C GLN A 21 -12.31 -1.65 -14.41
N PHE A 22 -12.37 -2.16 -13.17
CA PHE A 22 -12.94 -3.46 -12.84
C PHE A 22 -14.44 -3.42 -12.54
N ASN A 23 -15.14 -2.31 -12.80
CA ASN A 23 -16.58 -2.13 -12.55
C ASN A 23 -17.02 -2.46 -11.12
N LEU A 24 -16.16 -2.21 -10.13
CA LEU A 24 -16.41 -2.51 -8.72
C LEU A 24 -16.89 -1.29 -7.96
N THR A 25 -17.81 -1.51 -7.02
CA THR A 25 -18.24 -0.49 -6.07
C THR A 25 -17.25 -0.38 -4.91
N GLN A 26 -17.20 0.77 -4.25
CA GLN A 26 -16.39 0.95 -3.03
C GLN A 26 -16.76 -0.09 -1.96
N ARG A 27 -18.06 -0.42 -1.81
CA ARG A 27 -18.52 -1.43 -0.85
C ARG A 27 -17.92 -2.82 -1.10
N GLN A 28 -17.82 -3.24 -2.37
CA GLN A 28 -17.22 -4.52 -2.74
C GLN A 28 -15.74 -4.58 -2.37
N ILE A 29 -15.00 -3.49 -2.65
CA ILE A 29 -13.57 -3.43 -2.29
C ILE A 29 -13.36 -3.36 -0.78
N CYS A 30 -14.21 -2.64 -0.05
CA CYS A 30 -14.16 -2.64 1.43
C CYS A 30 -14.21 -4.05 2.00
N SER A 31 -15.04 -4.92 1.41
CA SER A 31 -15.13 -6.33 1.83
C SER A 31 -13.84 -7.11 1.53
N VAL A 32 -13.10 -6.74 0.49
CA VAL A 32 -11.83 -7.39 0.11
C VAL A 32 -10.71 -7.01 1.07
N VAL A 33 -10.61 -5.72 1.41
CA VAL A 33 -9.50 -5.18 2.22
C VAL A 33 -9.85 -5.01 3.71
N GLY A 34 -11.05 -5.41 4.11
CA GLY A 34 -11.46 -5.41 5.51
C GLY A 34 -11.59 -4.02 6.15
N VAL A 35 -11.85 -2.97 5.38
CA VAL A 35 -12.04 -1.60 5.90
C VAL A 35 -13.49 -1.15 5.74
N ASN A 36 -13.92 -0.19 6.57
CA ASN A 36 -15.25 0.40 6.39
C ASN A 36 -15.27 1.37 5.19
N ILE A 37 -16.48 1.59 4.65
CA ILE A 37 -16.68 2.39 3.42
C ILE A 37 -16.22 3.85 3.58
N SER A 38 -16.40 4.44 4.76
CA SER A 38 -15.96 5.80 5.05
C SER A 38 -14.43 5.90 4.97
N THR A 39 -13.72 4.97 5.60
CA THR A 39 -12.25 4.90 5.55
C THR A 39 -11.75 4.72 4.12
N TYR A 40 -12.33 3.79 3.36
CA TYR A 40 -11.94 3.53 1.98
C TYR A 40 -12.17 4.77 1.07
N LYS A 41 -13.30 5.47 1.27
CA LYS A 41 -13.58 6.72 0.57
C LYS A 41 -12.48 7.78 0.81
N HIS A 42 -12.02 7.94 2.06
CA HIS A 42 -10.93 8.86 2.38
C HIS A 42 -9.57 8.41 1.79
N TYR A 43 -9.35 7.10 1.61
CA TYR A 43 -8.20 6.59 0.86
C TYR A 43 -8.25 7.01 -0.61
N GLU A 44 -9.38 6.83 -1.30
CA GLU A 44 -9.54 7.22 -2.71
C GLU A 44 -9.45 8.75 -2.92
N LEU A 45 -9.83 9.54 -1.92
CA LEU A 45 -9.71 11.00 -1.96
C LEU A 45 -8.28 11.51 -1.65
N GLY A 46 -7.40 10.65 -1.12
CA GLY A 46 -6.08 11.04 -0.66
C GLY A 46 -6.08 11.88 0.62
N ASP A 47 -7.20 11.92 1.34
CA ASP A 47 -7.34 12.65 2.61
C ASP A 47 -6.73 11.87 3.78
N ARG A 48 -6.55 10.57 3.60
CA ARG A 48 -6.00 9.66 4.60
C ARG A 48 -4.95 8.76 3.97
N MET A 49 -3.83 8.60 4.67
CA MET A 49 -2.76 7.68 4.26
C MET A 49 -3.27 6.24 4.20
N VAL A 50 -2.99 5.57 3.10
CA VAL A 50 -3.33 4.15 2.90
C VAL A 50 -2.25 3.29 3.55
N PRO A 51 -2.59 2.35 4.45
CA PRO A 51 -1.64 1.37 4.96
C PRO A 51 -1.04 0.52 3.84
N ILE A 52 0.25 0.17 3.96
CA ILE A 52 0.95 -0.64 2.96
C ILE A 52 0.28 -2.01 2.79
N SER A 53 -0.20 -2.61 3.88
CA SER A 53 -0.93 -3.88 3.87
C SER A 53 -2.19 -3.81 3.00
N VAL A 54 -2.94 -2.71 3.05
CA VAL A 54 -4.12 -2.49 2.19
C VAL A 54 -3.71 -2.43 0.72
N LEU A 55 -2.60 -1.77 0.39
CA LEU A 55 -2.08 -1.71 -0.98
C LEU A 55 -1.64 -3.09 -1.47
N GLN A 56 -1.02 -3.92 -0.61
CA GLN A 56 -0.66 -5.30 -0.94
C GLN A 56 -1.89 -6.16 -1.19
N ASP A 57 -2.93 -6.05 -0.36
CA ASP A 57 -4.17 -6.80 -0.55
C ASP A 57 -4.89 -6.40 -1.84
N LEU A 58 -4.91 -5.11 -2.16
CA LEU A 58 -5.42 -4.62 -3.44
C LEU A 58 -4.58 -5.12 -4.62
N ALA A 59 -3.24 -5.09 -4.52
CA ALA A 59 -2.34 -5.60 -5.54
C ALA A 59 -2.59 -7.08 -5.83
N LYS A 60 -2.69 -7.90 -4.79
CA LYS A 60 -3.04 -9.33 -4.89
C LYS A 60 -4.42 -9.54 -5.52
N PHE A 61 -5.41 -8.77 -5.06
CA PHE A 61 -6.77 -8.87 -5.57
C PHE A 61 -6.87 -8.54 -7.05
N TYR A 62 -6.24 -7.43 -7.48
CA TYR A 62 -6.24 -6.99 -8.87
C TYR A 62 -5.18 -7.69 -9.73
N LYS A 63 -4.32 -8.53 -9.16
CA LYS A 63 -3.18 -9.18 -9.82
C LYS A 63 -2.22 -8.19 -10.49
N VAL A 64 -1.98 -7.08 -9.84
CA VAL A 64 -1.02 -6.06 -10.25
C VAL A 64 0.13 -5.95 -9.25
N SER A 65 1.25 -5.34 -9.66
CA SER A 65 2.32 -5.00 -8.72
C SER A 65 1.87 -3.91 -7.75
N THR A 66 2.37 -3.94 -6.50
CA THR A 66 2.16 -2.86 -5.53
C THR A 66 2.64 -1.50 -6.05
N ASN A 67 3.64 -1.50 -6.95
CA ASN A 67 4.13 -0.28 -7.63
C ASN A 67 3.03 0.46 -8.39
N TYR A 68 2.00 -0.25 -8.87
CA TYR A 68 0.87 0.34 -9.58
C TYR A 68 0.26 1.54 -8.86
N PHE A 69 0.24 1.51 -7.53
CA PHE A 69 -0.38 2.59 -6.75
C PHE A 69 0.52 3.82 -6.61
N PHE A 70 1.82 3.70 -6.87
CA PHE A 70 2.81 4.77 -6.65
C PHE A 70 3.18 5.54 -7.92
N GLU A 71 2.84 5.02 -9.09
CA GLU A 71 3.27 5.56 -10.39
C GLU A 71 2.05 5.89 -11.27
N ASN A 72 2.25 6.76 -12.27
CA ASN A 72 1.27 6.95 -13.33
C ASN A 72 1.37 5.76 -14.30
N MET A 73 0.68 4.69 -13.98
CA MET A 73 0.68 3.49 -14.83
C MET A 73 -0.23 3.65 -16.05
N PRO A 74 0.14 3.05 -17.20
CA PRO A 74 -0.72 2.99 -18.36
C PRO A 74 -2.00 2.22 -18.03
N GLU A 75 -3.09 2.55 -18.70
CA GLU A 75 -4.34 1.79 -18.59
C GLU A 75 -4.11 0.36 -19.10
N LEU A 76 -4.69 -0.60 -18.39
CA LEU A 76 -4.70 -1.98 -18.85
C LEU A 76 -5.45 -2.05 -20.21
N SER A 77 -5.01 -2.89 -21.11
CA SER A 77 -5.72 -3.08 -22.38
C SER A 77 -7.14 -3.61 -22.14
N ASP A 78 -8.07 -3.29 -23.05
CA ASP A 78 -9.48 -3.69 -22.92
C ASP A 78 -9.67 -5.20 -22.70
N LYS A 79 -8.82 -6.02 -23.31
CA LYS A 79 -8.87 -7.49 -23.18
C LYS A 79 -8.44 -7.95 -21.78
N GLU A 80 -7.33 -7.44 -21.28
CA GLU A 80 -6.84 -7.74 -19.93
C GLU A 80 -7.82 -7.22 -18.86
N SER A 81 -8.37 -6.03 -19.08
CA SER A 81 -9.40 -5.45 -18.22
C SER A 81 -10.65 -6.32 -18.12
N LEU A 82 -11.12 -6.89 -19.23
CA LEU A 82 -12.34 -7.72 -19.26
C LEU A 82 -12.14 -9.06 -18.54
N GLU A 83 -11.03 -9.76 -18.78
CA GLU A 83 -10.74 -11.05 -18.15
C GLU A 83 -10.55 -10.91 -16.64
N LEU A 84 -9.79 -9.89 -16.22
CA LEU A 84 -9.55 -9.59 -14.81
C LEU A 84 -10.82 -9.06 -14.11
N SER A 85 -11.64 -8.26 -14.81
CA SER A 85 -12.91 -7.75 -14.28
C SER A 85 -13.87 -8.89 -13.89
N ASN A 86 -14.03 -9.88 -14.76
CA ASN A 86 -14.86 -11.06 -14.48
C ASN A 86 -14.34 -11.88 -13.29
N TYR A 87 -13.02 -11.98 -13.14
CA TYR A 87 -12.40 -12.63 -11.99
C TYR A 87 -12.63 -11.82 -10.71
N ALA A 88 -12.33 -10.54 -10.73
CA ALA A 88 -12.46 -9.65 -9.56
C ALA A 88 -13.91 -9.57 -9.08
N PHE A 89 -14.88 -9.47 -9.99
CA PHE A 89 -16.31 -9.47 -9.65
C PHE A 89 -16.73 -10.75 -8.94
N ARG A 90 -16.29 -11.93 -9.44
CA ARG A 90 -16.56 -13.22 -8.78
C ARG A 90 -15.94 -13.31 -7.39
N VAL A 91 -14.69 -12.87 -7.23
CA VAL A 91 -14.01 -12.90 -5.93
C VAL A 91 -14.67 -11.93 -4.96
N ALA A 92 -14.96 -10.69 -5.37
CA ALA A 92 -15.60 -9.70 -4.52
C ALA A 92 -16.98 -10.17 -4.01
N ASN A 93 -17.78 -10.80 -4.87
CA ASN A 93 -19.11 -11.32 -4.48
C ASN A 93 -19.00 -12.58 -3.60
N ASN A 94 -18.00 -13.44 -3.83
CA ASN A 94 -17.76 -14.60 -2.96
C ASN A 94 -17.22 -14.18 -1.60
N THR A 95 -16.36 -13.17 -1.55
CA THR A 95 -15.80 -12.65 -0.31
C THR A 95 -16.89 -12.09 0.61
N GLN A 96 -17.95 -11.50 0.06
CA GLN A 96 -19.13 -11.09 0.86
C GLN A 96 -19.82 -12.25 1.59
N LYS A 97 -19.72 -13.49 1.10
CA LYS A 97 -20.29 -14.68 1.74
C LYS A 97 -19.41 -15.24 2.87
N PHE A 98 -18.10 -14.96 2.84
CA PHE A 98 -17.13 -15.49 3.79
C PHE A 98 -16.76 -14.50 4.90
N ILE A 99 -17.05 -13.21 4.73
CA ILE A 99 -16.81 -12.20 5.77
C ILE A 99 -18.09 -12.04 6.63
N ALA A 100 -18.41 -13.06 7.39
CA ALA A 100 -18.98 -12.86 8.71
C ALA A 100 -17.83 -12.41 9.61
N ILE A 101 -17.23 -11.25 9.27
CA ILE A 101 -16.22 -10.61 10.10
C ILE A 101 -16.93 -10.28 11.42
N ASP A 102 -16.29 -10.64 12.50
CA ASP A 102 -16.66 -10.22 13.84
C ASP A 102 -16.87 -8.69 13.86
N LEU A 103 -18.13 -8.30 13.64
CA LEU A 103 -18.56 -6.90 13.59
C LEU A 103 -18.25 -6.12 14.87
N LYS A 104 -17.79 -6.83 15.94
CA LYS A 104 -17.39 -6.24 17.20
C LYS A 104 -15.96 -5.69 17.20
N ASN A 105 -15.07 -6.16 16.30
CA ASN A 105 -13.70 -5.65 16.19
C ASN A 105 -13.14 -5.77 14.74
N PRO A 106 -13.63 -4.95 13.80
CA PRO A 106 -13.24 -5.04 12.38
C PRO A 106 -11.78 -4.67 12.09
N THR A 107 -11.06 -4.08 13.04
CA THR A 107 -9.70 -3.59 12.87
C THR A 107 -8.63 -4.54 13.40
N LYS A 108 -8.97 -5.47 14.28
CA LYS A 108 -7.96 -6.29 15.00
C LYS A 108 -7.08 -7.13 14.07
N GLY A 109 -7.67 -7.74 13.04
CA GLY A 109 -6.92 -8.52 12.05
C GLY A 109 -6.07 -7.66 11.11
N LEU A 110 -6.53 -6.43 10.80
CA LEU A 110 -5.81 -5.49 9.95
C LEU A 110 -4.58 -4.92 10.65
N ASP A 111 -4.66 -4.65 11.95
CA ASP A 111 -3.54 -4.14 12.73
C ASP A 111 -2.41 -5.17 12.81
N GLU A 112 -2.72 -6.46 12.95
CA GLU A 112 -1.72 -7.55 12.96
C GLU A 112 -1.05 -7.72 11.58
N ILE A 113 -1.81 -7.63 10.49
CA ILE A 113 -1.28 -7.72 9.12
C ILE A 113 -0.38 -6.51 8.82
N GLU A 114 -0.85 -5.32 9.16
CA GLU A 114 -0.07 -4.09 8.99
C GLU A 114 1.23 -4.15 9.80
N GLU A 115 1.20 -4.64 11.04
CA GLU A 115 2.39 -4.77 11.86
C GLU A 115 3.41 -5.76 11.25
N LYS A 116 2.94 -6.90 10.74
CA LYS A 116 3.80 -7.87 10.04
C LYS A 116 4.41 -7.28 8.78
N THR A 117 3.61 -6.56 7.99
CA THR A 117 4.08 -5.87 6.77
C THR A 117 5.13 -4.81 7.10
N GLN A 118 4.87 -3.99 8.11
CA GLN A 118 5.82 -2.98 8.59
C GLN A 118 7.11 -3.64 9.14
N ALA A 119 6.98 -4.80 9.81
CA ALA A 119 8.14 -5.54 10.31
C ALA A 119 9.02 -6.06 9.17
N ARG A 120 8.45 -6.59 8.09
CA ARG A 120 9.19 -7.02 6.90
C ARG A 120 9.86 -5.83 6.21
N ALA A 121 9.11 -4.77 5.94
CA ALA A 121 9.63 -3.58 5.26
C ALA A 121 10.81 -2.96 6.01
N ARG A 122 10.73 -2.81 7.35
CA ARG A 122 11.85 -2.28 8.14
C ARG A 122 13.08 -3.19 8.16
N LEU A 123 12.89 -4.51 8.17
CA LEU A 123 13.99 -5.47 8.05
C LEU A 123 14.66 -5.34 6.68
N ARG A 124 13.87 -5.25 5.62
CA ARG A 124 14.38 -5.13 4.24
C ARG A 124 15.15 -3.83 4.01
N ILE A 125 14.64 -2.68 4.45
CA ILE A 125 15.37 -1.41 4.31
C ILE A 125 16.68 -1.42 5.12
N LYS A 126 16.71 -2.04 6.31
CA LYS A 126 17.93 -2.20 7.09
C LYS A 126 18.94 -3.09 6.34
N ASN A 127 18.49 -4.21 5.76
CA ASN A 127 19.35 -5.11 4.99
C ASN A 127 19.92 -4.40 3.75
N LEU A 128 19.08 -3.73 2.96
CA LEU A 128 19.51 -2.92 1.80
C LEU A 128 20.57 -1.89 2.20
N ARG A 129 20.39 -1.23 3.33
CA ARG A 129 21.39 -0.28 3.83
C ARG A 129 22.73 -0.95 4.14
N LEU A 130 22.71 -2.10 4.82
CA LEU A 130 23.93 -2.83 5.19
C LEU A 130 24.61 -3.44 3.95
N GLU A 131 23.84 -4.05 3.04
CA GLU A 131 24.32 -4.62 1.77
C GLU A 131 25.03 -3.57 0.90
N ASN A 132 24.56 -2.33 0.96
CA ASN A 132 25.15 -1.20 0.20
C ASN A 132 26.15 -0.38 1.03
N ASN A 133 26.59 -0.85 2.20
CA ASN A 133 27.54 -0.16 3.09
C ASN A 133 27.13 1.29 3.43
N LYS A 134 25.83 1.57 3.57
CA LYS A 134 25.31 2.90 3.87
C LYS A 134 25.10 3.11 5.36
N SER A 135 25.40 4.33 5.83
CA SER A 135 25.10 4.73 7.20
C SER A 135 23.67 5.21 7.35
N GLN A 136 23.09 5.08 8.53
CA GLN A 136 21.77 5.66 8.84
C GLN A 136 21.73 7.18 8.61
N LYS A 137 22.86 7.86 8.82
CA LYS A 137 22.99 9.32 8.61
C LYS A 137 22.87 9.70 7.14
N GLU A 138 23.45 8.90 6.22
CA GLU A 138 23.32 9.12 4.78
C GLU A 138 21.86 9.00 4.32
N LEU A 139 21.16 7.95 4.78
CA LEU A 139 19.77 7.76 4.40
C LEU A 139 18.84 8.78 5.04
N ALA A 140 19.09 9.16 6.27
CA ALA A 140 18.36 10.25 6.91
C ALA A 140 18.50 11.57 6.10
N LYS A 141 19.72 11.88 5.65
CA LYS A 141 19.99 13.04 4.80
C LYS A 141 19.26 12.95 3.44
N TYR A 142 19.31 11.78 2.79
CA TYR A 142 18.61 11.57 1.52
C TYR A 142 17.08 11.73 1.65
N LEU A 143 16.52 11.20 2.73
CA LEU A 143 15.09 11.30 3.03
C LEU A 143 14.65 12.68 3.56
N GLU A 144 15.59 13.59 3.78
CA GLU A 144 15.36 14.92 4.36
C GLU A 144 14.68 14.85 5.75
N ILE A 145 15.11 13.87 6.57
CA ILE A 145 14.65 13.67 7.94
C ILE A 145 15.81 13.68 8.92
N ASP A 146 15.53 13.84 10.20
CA ASP A 146 16.56 13.72 11.23
C ASP A 146 16.97 12.24 11.45
N LEU A 147 18.21 12.04 11.92
CA LEU A 147 18.78 10.72 12.19
C LEU A 147 17.96 9.93 13.21
N SER A 148 17.37 10.61 14.19
CA SER A 148 16.55 9.97 15.22
C SER A 148 15.27 9.38 14.62
N THR A 149 14.67 10.08 13.66
CA THR A 149 13.50 9.59 12.91
C THR A 149 13.85 8.37 12.08
N TYR A 150 14.98 8.38 11.35
CA TYR A 150 15.40 7.21 10.57
C TYR A 150 15.66 5.99 11.48
N ASN A 151 16.34 6.21 12.62
CA ASN A 151 16.58 5.17 13.61
C ASN A 151 15.26 4.56 14.14
N LYS A 152 14.23 5.39 14.38
CA LYS A 152 12.90 4.94 14.79
C LYS A 152 12.21 4.06 13.72
N TYR A 153 12.45 4.32 12.44
CA TYR A 153 11.97 3.45 11.36
C TYR A 153 12.61 2.06 11.43
N GLU A 154 13.95 1.97 11.51
CA GLU A 154 14.62 0.66 11.60
C GLU A 154 14.30 -0.09 12.91
N LYS A 155 14.11 0.62 14.02
CA LYS A 155 13.70 0.02 15.31
C LYS A 155 12.21 -0.35 15.39
N GLY A 156 11.39 0.14 14.47
CA GLY A 156 9.96 -0.11 14.45
C GLY A 156 9.14 0.73 15.44
N SER A 157 9.75 1.69 16.12
CA SER A 157 9.04 2.63 17.00
C SER A 157 8.31 3.74 16.23
N ARG A 158 8.46 3.78 14.90
CA ARG A 158 7.69 4.61 13.98
C ARG A 158 7.39 3.82 12.72
N LYS A 159 6.13 3.89 12.24
CA LYS A 159 5.70 3.26 10.99
C LYS A 159 6.33 3.95 9.78
N LEU A 160 6.76 3.15 8.81
CA LEU A 160 7.19 3.63 7.50
C LEU A 160 5.99 4.20 6.75
N SER A 161 6.14 5.41 6.23
CA SER A 161 5.15 5.97 5.30
C SER A 161 5.41 5.49 3.88
N ASN A 162 4.37 5.49 3.05
CA ASN A 162 4.49 5.13 1.63
C ASN A 162 5.53 6.00 0.90
N GLU A 163 5.63 7.29 1.26
CA GLU A 163 6.63 8.21 0.71
C GLU A 163 8.05 7.74 1.04
N VAL A 164 8.31 7.35 2.28
CA VAL A 164 9.64 6.87 2.71
C VAL A 164 10.00 5.57 1.99
N VAL A 165 9.05 4.64 1.88
CA VAL A 165 9.25 3.37 1.16
C VAL A 165 9.58 3.64 -0.31
N LYS A 166 8.82 4.52 -0.99
CA LYS A 166 9.07 4.89 -2.38
C LYS A 166 10.44 5.52 -2.57
N LYS A 167 10.80 6.51 -1.77
CA LYS A 167 12.12 7.16 -1.84
C LYS A 167 13.27 6.18 -1.63
N LEU A 168 13.13 5.22 -0.70
CA LEU A 168 14.14 4.19 -0.49
C LEU A 168 14.21 3.19 -1.66
N ALA A 169 13.09 2.84 -2.26
CA ALA A 169 13.04 2.03 -3.47
C ALA A 169 13.78 2.73 -4.62
N GLU A 170 13.52 4.01 -4.84
CA GLU A 170 14.24 4.84 -5.81
C GLU A 170 15.75 4.92 -5.50
N TYR A 171 16.13 5.13 -4.24
CA TYR A 171 17.52 5.22 -3.82
C TYR A 171 18.32 3.95 -4.10
N TYR A 172 17.72 2.78 -3.87
CA TYR A 172 18.36 1.49 -4.08
C TYR A 172 18.10 0.90 -5.47
N ASN A 173 17.36 1.60 -6.33
CA ASN A 173 16.95 1.11 -7.65
C ASN A 173 16.28 -0.27 -7.59
N VAL A 174 15.37 -0.43 -6.63
CA VAL A 174 14.53 -1.62 -6.45
C VAL A 174 13.06 -1.24 -6.55
N SER A 175 12.18 -2.21 -6.74
CA SER A 175 10.73 -1.93 -6.74
C SER A 175 10.20 -1.72 -5.31
N VAL A 176 9.06 -1.05 -5.18
CA VAL A 176 8.37 -0.94 -3.88
C VAL A 176 7.99 -2.32 -3.35
N SER A 177 7.57 -3.24 -4.23
CA SER A 177 7.27 -4.62 -3.85
C SER A 177 8.47 -5.36 -3.26
N ASP A 178 9.70 -5.09 -3.71
CA ASP A 178 10.92 -5.69 -3.14
C ASP A 178 11.18 -5.26 -1.69
N ILE A 179 10.56 -4.18 -1.26
CA ILE A 179 10.68 -3.69 0.13
C ILE A 179 9.54 -4.22 1.01
N VAL A 180 8.33 -4.34 0.48
CA VAL A 180 7.13 -4.59 1.30
C VAL A 180 6.60 -6.03 1.23
N ASP A 181 6.91 -6.80 0.18
CA ASP A 181 6.52 -8.20 0.00
C ASP A 181 7.54 -9.16 0.58
#